data_129a761a5f23e56d1c455e38a135cde3
#
_entry.id   129a761a5f23e56d1c455e38a135cde3
#
_cell.length_a   1.000
_cell.length_b   1.000
_cell.length_c   1.000
_cell.angle_alpha   90.00
_cell.angle_beta   90.00
_cell.angle_gamma   90.00
#
_symmetry.space_group_name_H-M   'P 1'
#
loop_
_entity.id
_entity.type
_entity.pdbx_description
1 polymer ?
#
loop_
_entity_poly.entity_id
_entity_poly.type
_entity_poly.pdbx_seq_one_letter_code
_entity_poly.pdbx_strand_id
1 'polypeptide(L)'
;ASKTVRIFGKGAKERILQIENRDVIAILMKYLILIDDSTQPNSYLFQNNRHNRISEQSVRTIIRNLEKQIAAPLHITPHMFRHSVATLLLEEDVDIRYIQRILGHSSITTTQIYTLVTSSKQREILRTKHPRNKIHITQ
;
A
#
# COMPACT_ATOMS: atom_id res chain seq x y z
N ALA A 1 -10.73 18.88 -1.87
CA ALA A 1 -9.47 19.03 -1.17
C ALA A 1 -8.86 17.64 -0.94
N SER A 2 -7.61 17.45 -1.30
CA SER A 2 -6.89 16.20 -1.02
C SER A 2 -6.75 16.00 0.48
N LYS A 3 -6.94 14.78 0.95
CA LYS A 3 -6.72 14.41 2.35
C LYS A 3 -5.34 13.78 2.46
N THR A 4 -4.60 14.14 3.49
CA THR A 4 -3.25 13.63 3.73
C THR A 4 -3.15 12.94 5.08
N VAL A 5 -2.38 11.85 5.14
CA VAL A 5 -2.02 11.15 6.37
C VAL A 5 -0.51 11.25 6.56
N ARG A 6 -0.11 11.69 7.74
CA ARG A 6 1.28 11.73 8.16
C ARG A 6 1.64 10.39 8.80
N ILE A 7 2.69 9.76 8.30
CA ILE A 7 3.13 8.44 8.75
C ILE A 7 4.54 8.57 9.32
N PHE A 8 4.69 8.19 10.58
CA PHE A 8 5.99 8.11 11.26
C PHE A 8 6.56 6.69 11.09
N GLY A 9 7.61 6.59 10.30
CA GLY A 9 8.30 5.33 10.01
C GLY A 9 9.45 5.04 10.97
N LYS A 10 10.11 3.89 10.79
CA LYS A 10 11.30 3.50 11.54
C LYS A 10 12.44 4.51 11.31
N GLY A 11 13.15 4.88 12.36
CA GLY A 11 14.27 5.84 12.29
C GLY A 11 13.82 7.31 12.17
N ALA A 12 12.67 7.66 12.77
CA ALA A 12 12.11 9.02 12.77
C ALA A 12 11.87 9.62 11.37
N LYS A 13 11.79 8.78 10.34
CA LYS A 13 11.47 9.23 8.99
C LYS A 13 9.97 9.46 8.86
N GLU A 14 9.61 10.69 8.58
CA GLU A 14 8.23 11.10 8.31
C GLU A 14 7.94 11.02 6.81
N ARG A 15 6.74 10.58 6.47
CA ARG A 15 6.20 10.68 5.11
C ARG A 15 4.74 11.09 5.11
N ILE A 16 4.34 11.81 4.10
CA ILE A 16 2.95 12.20 3.87
C ILE A 16 2.40 11.32 2.75
N LEU A 17 1.27 10.67 3.02
CA LEU A 17 0.51 9.89 2.06
C LEU A 17 -0.76 10.66 1.70
N GLN A 18 -1.00 10.84 0.40
CA GLN A 18 -2.23 11.42 -0.11
C GLN A 18 -3.30 10.34 -0.25
N ILE A 19 -4.54 10.66 0.11
CA ILE A 19 -5.69 9.79 -0.05
C ILE A 19 -6.65 10.48 -1.02
N GLU A 20 -6.83 9.87 -2.19
CA GLU A 20 -7.66 10.42 -3.27
C GLU A 20 -8.96 9.60 -3.48
N ASN A 21 -8.98 8.34 -3.04
CA ASN A 21 -10.16 7.49 -3.18
C ASN A 21 -11.31 8.00 -2.30
N ARG A 22 -12.45 8.33 -2.92
CA ARG A 22 -13.61 8.94 -2.25
C ARG A 22 -14.22 8.04 -1.19
N ASP A 23 -14.27 6.73 -1.41
CA ASP A 23 -14.88 5.77 -0.48
C ASP A 23 -14.00 5.62 0.77
N VAL A 24 -12.68 5.57 0.58
CA VAL A 24 -11.71 5.53 1.70
C VAL A 24 -11.82 6.82 2.51
N ILE A 25 -11.92 7.99 1.86
CA ILE A 25 -12.10 9.27 2.55
C ILE A 25 -13.41 9.27 3.34
N ALA A 26 -14.51 8.81 2.75
CA ALA A 26 -15.81 8.76 3.43
C ALA A 26 -15.78 7.86 4.68
N ILE A 27 -15.15 6.69 4.59
CA ILE A 27 -14.98 5.78 5.73
C ILE A 27 -14.10 6.41 6.80
N LEU A 28 -12.99 7.03 6.43
CA LEU A 28 -12.12 7.73 7.38
C LEU A 28 -12.81 8.88 8.09
N MET A 29 -13.64 9.65 7.38
CA MET A 29 -14.41 10.74 7.99
C MET A 29 -15.42 10.21 9.00
N LYS A 30 -16.13 9.12 8.68
CA LYS A 30 -17.03 8.44 9.64
C LYS A 30 -16.26 7.94 10.87
N TYR A 31 -15.10 7.34 10.66
CA TYR A 31 -14.25 6.88 11.75
C TYR A 31 -13.80 8.04 12.65
N LEU A 32 -13.37 9.16 12.07
CA LEU A 32 -12.95 10.34 12.83
C LEU A 32 -14.08 10.93 13.69
N ILE A 33 -15.33 10.90 13.22
CA ILE A 33 -16.49 11.31 14.02
C ILE A 33 -16.70 10.38 15.22
N LEU A 34 -16.44 9.06 15.05
CA LEU A 34 -16.64 8.07 16.10
C LEU A 34 -15.57 8.11 17.21
N ILE A 35 -14.34 8.54 16.91
CA ILE A 35 -13.25 8.59 17.90
C ILE A 35 -13.25 9.83 18.76
N ASP A 36 -14.30 10.64 18.64
CA ASP A 36 -14.57 11.84 19.44
C ASP A 36 -13.50 12.94 19.45
N ASP A 37 -13.97 14.14 19.55
CA ASP A 37 -13.29 15.41 19.34
C ASP A 37 -12.28 15.82 20.44
N SER A 38 -12.08 15.01 21.44
CA SER A 38 -11.03 15.19 22.44
C SER A 38 -9.61 14.96 21.89
N THR A 39 -9.50 14.76 20.58
CA THR A 39 -8.22 14.55 19.90
C THR A 39 -7.38 15.82 19.96
N GLN A 40 -6.46 15.80 20.88
CA GLN A 40 -5.39 16.80 20.90
C GLN A 40 -4.67 16.84 19.55
N PRO A 41 -4.11 17.99 19.14
CA PRO A 41 -3.49 18.18 17.80
C PRO A 41 -2.43 17.15 17.39
N ASN A 42 -1.97 16.32 18.33
CA ASN A 42 -0.93 15.31 18.14
C ASN A 42 -1.43 13.85 18.33
N SER A 43 -2.75 13.61 18.29
CA SER A 43 -3.29 12.26 18.48
C SER A 43 -2.99 11.36 17.27
N TYR A 44 -2.83 10.06 17.53
CA TYR A 44 -2.69 9.06 16.48
C TYR A 44 -4.01 8.88 15.74
N LEU A 45 -3.95 8.77 14.41
CA LEU A 45 -5.13 8.48 13.59
C LEU A 45 -5.80 7.16 14.01
N PHE A 46 -5.03 6.11 14.22
CA PHE A 46 -5.55 4.83 14.70
C PHE A 46 -5.18 4.60 16.16
N GLN A 47 -6.21 4.49 16.98
CA GLN A 47 -6.10 4.41 18.43
C GLN A 47 -6.68 3.11 18.97
N ASN A 48 -6.21 2.68 20.13
CA ASN A 48 -6.84 1.64 20.92
C ASN A 48 -7.93 2.23 21.85
N ASN A 49 -8.63 1.39 22.59
CA ASN A 49 -9.71 1.80 23.52
C ASN A 49 -9.23 2.73 24.67
N ARG A 50 -7.92 2.93 24.82
CA ARG A 50 -7.31 3.84 25.80
C ARG A 50 -6.79 5.12 25.13
N HIS A 51 -7.21 5.42 23.92
CA HIS A 51 -6.76 6.55 23.09
C HIS A 51 -5.25 6.59 22.81
N ASN A 52 -4.55 5.47 23.01
CA ASN A 52 -3.14 5.33 22.66
C ASN A 52 -2.97 4.75 21.25
N ARG A 53 -1.77 4.91 20.72
CA ARG A 53 -1.41 4.31 19.42
C ARG A 53 -1.78 2.84 19.35
N ILE A 54 -2.46 2.41 18.29
CA ILE A 54 -2.71 0.99 18.03
C ILE A 54 -1.39 0.23 17.87
N SER A 55 -1.27 -0.92 18.53
CA SER A 55 -0.07 -1.77 18.44
C SER A 55 -0.10 -2.64 17.19
N GLU A 56 1.07 -3.09 16.73
CA GLU A 56 1.17 -4.07 15.64
C GLU A 56 0.42 -5.37 15.97
N GLN A 57 0.47 -5.79 17.23
CA GLN A 57 -0.24 -6.98 17.69
C GLN A 57 -1.76 -6.79 17.60
N SER A 58 -2.27 -5.60 17.93
CA SER A 58 -3.70 -5.30 17.78
C SER A 58 -4.13 -5.37 16.32
N VAL A 59 -3.32 -4.83 15.40
CA VAL A 59 -3.61 -4.91 13.96
C VAL A 59 -3.63 -6.37 13.49
N ARG A 60 -2.67 -7.18 13.90
CA ARG A 60 -2.64 -8.63 13.59
C ARG A 60 -3.86 -9.36 14.12
N THR A 61 -4.31 -9.00 15.33
CA THR A 61 -5.51 -9.59 15.94
C THR A 61 -6.78 -9.21 15.17
N ILE A 62 -6.91 -7.95 14.74
CA ILE A 62 -8.02 -7.49 13.90
C ILE A 62 -8.07 -8.30 12.60
N ILE A 63 -6.94 -8.41 11.89
CA ILE A 63 -6.85 -9.17 10.65
C ILE A 63 -7.23 -10.62 10.87
N ARG A 64 -6.72 -11.27 11.92
CA ARG A 64 -7.05 -12.66 12.25
C ARG A 64 -8.54 -12.86 12.55
N ASN A 65 -9.18 -11.90 13.19
CA ASN A 65 -10.62 -11.98 13.46
C ASN A 65 -11.45 -11.85 12.18
N LEU A 66 -11.07 -10.95 11.27
CA LEU A 66 -11.68 -10.82 9.96
C LEU A 66 -11.46 -12.08 9.10
N GLU A 67 -10.25 -12.64 9.12
CA GLU A 67 -9.90 -13.90 8.47
C GLU A 67 -10.84 -15.05 8.87
N LYS A 68 -11.11 -15.17 10.18
CA LYS A 68 -12.06 -16.16 10.70
C LYS A 68 -13.49 -15.91 10.23
N GLN A 69 -13.94 -14.65 10.19
CA GLN A 69 -15.30 -14.29 9.78
C GLN A 69 -15.57 -14.63 8.31
N ILE A 70 -14.58 -14.47 7.45
CA ILE A 70 -14.70 -14.75 6.00
C ILE A 70 -14.28 -16.17 5.63
N ALA A 71 -13.92 -17.01 6.63
CA ALA A 71 -13.39 -18.36 6.42
C ALA A 71 -12.26 -18.40 5.37
N ALA A 72 -11.32 -17.46 5.48
CA ALA A 72 -10.24 -17.31 4.51
C ALA A 72 -9.40 -18.61 4.40
N PRO A 73 -9.07 -19.07 3.19
CA PRO A 73 -8.38 -20.33 2.98
C PRO A 73 -6.89 -20.27 3.35
N LEU A 74 -6.38 -19.08 3.65
CA LEU A 74 -4.96 -18.86 3.97
C LEU A 74 -4.81 -17.81 5.07
N HIS A 75 -3.69 -17.89 5.78
CA HIS A 75 -3.35 -16.92 6.81
C HIS A 75 -2.94 -15.57 6.22
N ILE A 76 -3.70 -14.51 6.55
CA ILE A 76 -3.49 -13.16 6.04
C ILE A 76 -2.62 -12.35 7.01
N THR A 77 -1.63 -11.66 6.48
CA THR A 77 -0.73 -10.82 7.28
C THR A 77 -0.69 -9.38 6.77
N PRO A 78 -0.31 -8.38 7.61
CA PRO A 78 -0.11 -7.01 7.16
C PRO A 78 0.89 -6.88 5.99
N HIS A 79 1.90 -7.76 5.94
CA HIS A 79 2.88 -7.80 4.85
C HIS A 79 2.25 -8.24 3.52
N MET A 80 1.26 -9.12 3.55
CA MET A 80 0.54 -9.55 2.34
C MET A 80 -0.23 -8.39 1.73
N PHE A 81 -0.95 -7.58 2.52
CA PHE A 81 -1.59 -6.36 2.02
C PHE A 81 -0.60 -5.43 1.34
N ARG A 82 0.55 -5.22 1.98
CA ARG A 82 1.60 -4.37 1.45
C ARG A 82 2.18 -4.91 0.15
N HIS A 83 2.39 -6.22 0.08
CA HIS A 83 2.87 -6.90 -1.12
C HIS A 83 1.85 -6.82 -2.25
N SER A 84 0.56 -7.05 -1.95
CA SER A 84 -0.53 -6.94 -2.92
C SER A 84 -0.62 -5.53 -3.53
N VAL A 85 -0.54 -4.48 -2.70
CA VAL A 85 -0.52 -3.10 -3.20
C VAL A 85 0.67 -2.86 -4.12
N ALA A 86 1.87 -3.35 -3.75
CA ALA A 86 3.05 -3.21 -4.60
C ALA A 86 2.88 -3.91 -5.95
N THR A 87 2.35 -5.14 -5.94
CA THR A 87 2.13 -5.95 -7.14
C THR A 87 1.09 -5.30 -8.05
N LEU A 88 -0.07 -4.91 -7.51
CA LEU A 88 -1.13 -4.25 -8.28
C LEU A 88 -0.65 -2.95 -8.92
N LEU A 89 0.13 -2.13 -8.20
CA LEU A 89 0.69 -0.90 -8.77
C LEU A 89 1.71 -1.18 -9.87
N LEU A 90 2.50 -2.26 -9.75
CA LEU A 90 3.42 -2.69 -10.80
C LEU A 90 2.68 -3.19 -12.05
N GLU A 91 1.56 -3.90 -11.86
CA GLU A 91 0.70 -4.36 -12.95
C GLU A 91 0.11 -3.19 -13.75
N GLU A 92 -0.15 -2.06 -13.07
CA GLU A 92 -0.59 -0.80 -13.66
C GLU A 92 0.57 0.06 -14.22
N ASP A 93 1.75 -0.52 -14.42
CA ASP A 93 2.95 0.17 -14.94
C ASP A 93 3.47 1.34 -14.09
N VAL A 94 3.14 1.38 -12.80
CA VAL A 94 3.69 2.39 -11.89
C VAL A 94 5.17 2.15 -11.65
N ASP A 95 6.00 3.17 -11.83
CA ASP A 95 7.45 3.09 -11.62
C ASP A 95 7.75 2.67 -10.17
N ILE A 96 8.61 1.68 -10.03
CA ILE A 96 9.01 1.08 -8.74
C ILE A 96 9.50 2.12 -7.72
N ARG A 97 10.08 3.22 -8.17
CA ARG A 97 10.56 4.31 -7.30
C ARG A 97 9.39 5.01 -6.59
N TYR A 98 8.25 5.18 -7.27
CA TYR A 98 7.04 5.72 -6.65
C TYR A 98 6.44 4.73 -5.66
N ILE A 99 6.41 3.45 -6.00
CA ILE A 99 5.94 2.38 -5.11
C ILE A 99 6.78 2.34 -3.83
N GLN A 100 8.11 2.40 -3.96
CA GLN A 100 9.03 2.48 -2.84
C GLN A 100 8.75 3.68 -1.94
N ARG A 101 8.50 4.83 -2.54
CA ARG A 101 8.18 6.07 -1.79
C ARG A 101 6.85 5.97 -1.05
N ILE A 102 5.80 5.46 -1.71
CA ILE A 102 4.47 5.24 -1.12
C ILE A 102 4.57 4.27 0.05
N LEU A 103 5.24 3.15 -0.14
CA LEU A 103 5.38 2.12 0.88
C LEU A 103 6.43 2.46 1.95
N GLY A 104 7.33 3.40 1.70
CA GLY A 104 8.38 3.83 2.64
C GLY A 104 9.42 2.76 2.90
N HIS A 105 9.85 2.05 1.86
CA HIS A 105 10.95 1.10 1.95
C HIS A 105 12.30 1.81 1.83
N SER A 106 13.18 1.62 2.80
CA SER A 106 14.61 1.94 2.66
C SER A 106 15.35 0.90 1.80
N SER A 107 14.85 -0.32 1.72
CA SER A 107 15.24 -1.35 0.75
C SER A 107 14.05 -2.27 0.53
N ILE A 108 13.49 -2.27 -0.66
CA ILE A 108 12.79 -3.43 -1.15
C ILE A 108 13.90 -4.36 -1.61
N THR A 109 13.89 -5.59 -1.17
CA THR A 109 14.64 -6.63 -1.84
C THR A 109 14.00 -6.75 -3.23
N THR A 110 14.47 -5.89 -4.11
CA THR A 110 13.98 -5.66 -5.48
C THR A 110 13.85 -6.96 -6.26
N THR A 111 14.66 -7.95 -5.91
CA THR A 111 14.68 -9.26 -6.55
C THR A 111 13.33 -10.00 -6.46
N GLN A 112 12.61 -9.93 -5.36
CA GLN A 112 11.35 -10.67 -5.21
C GLN A 112 10.17 -10.03 -5.96
N ILE A 113 10.15 -8.69 -6.07
CA ILE A 113 9.09 -7.99 -6.80
C ILE A 113 9.33 -8.06 -8.31
N TYR A 114 10.60 -7.98 -8.76
CA TYR A 114 10.95 -8.15 -10.17
C TYR A 114 10.73 -9.57 -10.70
N THR A 115 10.84 -10.60 -9.85
CA THR A 115 10.55 -11.98 -10.26
C THR A 115 9.05 -12.22 -10.47
N LEU A 116 8.19 -11.39 -9.86
CA LEU A 116 6.74 -11.43 -10.04
C LEU A 116 6.23 -10.53 -11.19
N VAL A 117 7.07 -9.64 -11.73
CA VAL A 117 6.80 -9.06 -13.07
C VAL A 117 6.93 -10.20 -14.06
N THR A 118 5.85 -10.90 -14.17
CA THR A 118 5.69 -12.19 -14.80
C THR A 118 6.21 -12.17 -16.23
N SER A 119 6.68 -13.30 -16.68
CA SER A 119 7.02 -13.59 -18.07
C SER A 119 5.97 -13.08 -19.09
N SER A 120 4.72 -12.90 -18.69
CA SER A 120 3.64 -12.28 -19.46
C SER A 120 3.86 -10.77 -19.68
N LYS A 121 4.17 -10.01 -18.62
CA LYS A 121 4.44 -8.58 -18.71
C LYS A 121 5.73 -8.29 -19.47
N GLN A 122 6.76 -9.10 -19.25
CA GLN A 122 8.01 -9.01 -20.02
C GLN A 122 7.76 -9.23 -21.53
N ARG A 123 6.95 -10.23 -21.90
CA ARG A 123 6.56 -10.48 -23.28
C ARG A 123 5.79 -9.31 -23.87
N GLU A 124 4.84 -8.75 -23.13
CA GLU A 124 4.05 -7.60 -23.56
C GLU A 124 4.94 -6.37 -23.83
N ILE A 125 5.85 -6.05 -22.90
CA ILE A 125 6.83 -4.96 -23.06
C ILE A 125 7.71 -5.19 -24.30
N LEU A 126 8.24 -6.40 -24.46
CA LEU A 126 9.05 -6.73 -25.64
C LEU A 126 8.24 -6.65 -26.93
N ARG A 127 6.98 -7.09 -26.91
CA ARG A 127 6.09 -7.03 -28.08
C ARG A 127 5.72 -5.60 -28.45
N THR A 128 5.46 -4.71 -27.47
CA THR A 128 4.91 -3.37 -27.73
C THR A 128 5.95 -2.26 -27.72
N LYS A 129 6.97 -2.39 -26.86
CA LYS A 129 7.94 -1.30 -26.57
C LYS A 129 9.37 -1.61 -27.05
N HIS A 130 9.62 -2.79 -27.59
CA HIS A 130 10.98 -3.13 -28.06
C HIS A 130 11.41 -2.20 -29.20
N PRO A 131 12.62 -1.58 -29.16
CA PRO A 131 13.07 -0.63 -30.15
C PRO A 131 13.03 -1.18 -31.61
N ARG A 132 13.22 -2.48 -31.78
CA ARG A 132 13.13 -3.18 -33.07
C ARG A 132 11.76 -3.03 -33.74
N ASN A 133 10.69 -2.89 -32.98
CA ASN A 133 9.33 -2.72 -33.53
C ASN A 133 9.16 -1.41 -34.32
N LYS A 134 10.09 -0.46 -34.16
CA LYS A 134 10.10 0.83 -34.86
C LYS A 134 10.99 0.81 -36.11
N ILE A 135 11.71 -0.28 -36.38
CA ILE A 135 12.62 -0.41 -37.51
C ILE A 135 11.96 -1.25 -38.57
N HIS A 136 11.48 -0.61 -39.63
CA HIS A 136 11.01 -1.31 -40.82
C HIS A 136 12.22 -1.70 -41.68
N ILE A 137 12.38 -3.00 -41.96
CA ILE A 137 13.34 -3.48 -42.94
C ILE A 137 12.59 -3.47 -44.28
N THR A 138 12.93 -2.50 -45.15
CA THR A 138 12.52 -2.54 -46.54
C THR A 138 13.34 -3.67 -47.20
N GLN A 139 12.66 -4.70 -47.69
CA GLN A 139 13.23 -5.72 -48.56
C GLN A 139 13.38 -5.13 -49.97
#